data_e8854984670c6ae392b099b81d30b9c8
#
_entry.id   e8854984670c6ae392b099b81d30b9c8
#
_cell.length_a   1.000
_cell.length_b   1.000
_cell.length_c   1.000
_cell.angle_alpha   90.00
_cell.angle_beta   90.00
_cell.angle_gamma   90.00
#
_symmetry.space_group_name_H-M   'P 1'
#
loop_
_entity.id
_entity.type
_entity.pdbx_description
1 polymer ?
#
loop_
_entity_poly.entity_id
_entity_poly.type
_entity_poly.pdbx_seq_one_letter_code
_entity_poly.pdbx_strand_id
1 'polypeptide(L)'
;MKVLIIRFRRVGDAVLTSSICTTLKQADPNIEIHYVLDQYIGGLFDQHPDIDRVITFSEKEKHSFFIYLRKIWRIMRIEKYDVIIDARSTINTMCFSLFSMGSKYRIGFKKSYLKYVHNYRIDSSQIIGYIECMHELLRPLSKKYKFVKSDYFRLGNNDEERLAFRYSMQKAGIDFNKLVVCCAVATRLPYKCWDFEKMKDTLNFLITEYDAQLIFNFNGEEEKIYAKKLYSEMDNDPHIFIDIKANSLRDFVSLVSNCHFFFGNEGGPRHISQALKIPSFAIFPPGISTKVWLPGKSILYGGIGPSDVNESIANDATFSYDQKFNLITVNEVTNRLKISLRRWKLYK
;
A
#
# COMPACT_ATOMS: atom_id res chain seq x y z
N MET A 1 18.22 -8.04 -19.84
CA MET A 1 17.76 -9.07 -18.89
C MET A 1 16.27 -8.89 -18.67
N LYS A 2 15.50 -9.98 -18.79
CA LYS A 2 14.03 -9.94 -18.64
C LYS A 2 13.61 -10.57 -17.32
N VAL A 3 12.89 -9.82 -16.51
CA VAL A 3 12.52 -10.18 -15.13
C VAL A 3 10.99 -10.25 -15.01
N LEU A 4 10.49 -11.33 -14.42
CA LEU A 4 9.09 -11.47 -14.01
C LEU A 4 9.01 -11.36 -12.49
N ILE A 5 8.19 -10.45 -11.99
CA ILE A 5 7.88 -10.29 -10.58
C ILE A 5 6.43 -10.68 -10.34
N ILE A 6 6.16 -11.56 -9.38
CA ILE A 6 4.81 -12.06 -9.10
C ILE A 6 4.36 -11.60 -7.72
N ARG A 7 3.26 -10.81 -7.66
CA ARG A 7 2.67 -10.37 -6.39
C ARG A 7 1.14 -10.27 -6.48
N PHE A 8 0.44 -11.37 -6.22
CA PHE A 8 -1.00 -11.39 -6.08
C PHE A 8 -1.45 -10.90 -4.70
N ARG A 9 -2.70 -10.43 -4.62
CA ARG A 9 -3.41 -9.95 -3.43
C ARG A 9 -2.80 -8.71 -2.76
N ARG A 10 -3.67 -7.96 -2.15
CA ARG A 10 -3.50 -6.75 -1.36
C ARG A 10 -2.74 -5.63 -2.09
N VAL A 11 -3.46 -4.53 -2.21
CA VAL A 11 -2.98 -3.29 -2.85
C VAL A 11 -1.66 -2.81 -2.21
N GLY A 12 -1.64 -2.70 -0.87
CA GLY A 12 -0.45 -2.23 -0.16
C GLY A 12 0.80 -3.07 -0.42
N ASP A 13 0.65 -4.40 -0.38
CA ASP A 13 1.76 -5.31 -0.67
C ASP A 13 2.31 -5.12 -2.10
N ALA A 14 1.42 -4.95 -3.08
CA ALA A 14 1.83 -4.72 -4.47
C ALA A 14 2.57 -3.39 -4.62
N VAL A 15 2.05 -2.32 -4.00
CA VAL A 15 2.69 -1.00 -4.00
C VAL A 15 4.08 -1.05 -3.37
N LEU A 16 4.23 -1.65 -2.20
CA LEU A 16 5.54 -1.76 -1.53
C LEU A 16 6.51 -2.65 -2.30
N THR A 17 6.02 -3.75 -2.90
CA THR A 17 6.86 -4.64 -3.71
C THR A 17 7.40 -3.94 -4.96
N SER A 18 6.73 -2.92 -5.51
CA SER A 18 7.25 -2.18 -6.67
C SER A 18 8.58 -1.47 -6.40
N SER A 19 8.98 -1.28 -5.14
CA SER A 19 10.31 -0.76 -4.78
C SER A 19 11.46 -1.57 -5.38
N ILE A 20 11.29 -2.90 -5.54
CA ILE A 20 12.31 -3.73 -6.21
C ILE A 20 12.38 -3.48 -7.72
N CYS A 21 11.28 -3.03 -8.36
CA CYS A 21 11.30 -2.62 -9.77
C CYS A 21 12.17 -1.37 -9.93
N THR A 22 11.98 -0.38 -9.06
CA THR A 22 12.80 0.83 -9.02
C THR A 22 14.28 0.50 -8.80
N THR A 23 14.59 -0.36 -7.83
CA THR A 23 15.96 -0.80 -7.54
C THR A 23 16.61 -1.52 -8.73
N LEU A 24 15.87 -2.36 -9.45
CA LEU A 24 16.35 -3.04 -10.65
C LEU A 24 16.63 -2.05 -11.79
N LYS A 25 15.72 -1.12 -12.06
CA LYS A 25 15.89 -0.09 -13.11
C LYS A 25 17.03 0.88 -12.79
N GLN A 26 17.26 1.21 -11.52
CA GLN A 26 18.40 2.03 -11.10
C GLN A 26 19.74 1.31 -11.29
N ALA A 27 19.78 0.00 -11.12
CA ALA A 27 21.00 -0.79 -11.35
C ALA A 27 21.33 -0.97 -12.84
N ASP A 28 20.30 -1.12 -13.67
CA ASP A 28 20.43 -1.20 -15.13
C ASP A 28 19.08 -0.83 -15.79
N PRO A 29 18.98 0.35 -16.43
CA PRO A 29 17.75 0.80 -17.10
C PRO A 29 17.27 -0.14 -18.22
N ASN A 30 18.15 -0.98 -18.77
CA ASN A 30 17.81 -1.94 -19.83
C ASN A 30 17.19 -3.25 -19.32
N ILE A 31 16.99 -3.39 -18.01
CA ILE A 31 16.23 -4.52 -17.46
C ILE A 31 14.76 -4.37 -17.85
N GLU A 32 14.23 -5.33 -18.58
CA GLU A 32 12.81 -5.42 -18.91
C GLU A 32 12.06 -6.06 -17.73
N ILE A 33 11.10 -5.34 -17.14
CA ILE A 33 10.38 -5.76 -15.94
C ILE A 33 8.91 -5.97 -16.26
N HIS A 34 8.44 -7.21 -16.09
CA HIS A 34 7.03 -7.55 -16.14
C HIS A 34 6.51 -7.83 -14.73
N TYR A 35 5.35 -7.26 -14.38
CA TYR A 35 4.76 -7.38 -13.06
C TYR A 35 3.41 -8.09 -13.11
N VAL A 36 3.28 -9.22 -12.40
CA VAL A 36 2.06 -10.03 -12.34
C VAL A 36 1.24 -9.66 -11.12
N LEU A 37 -0.02 -9.29 -11.36
CA LEU A 37 -0.94 -8.76 -10.36
C LEU A 37 -2.37 -9.34 -10.53
N ASP A 38 -3.20 -9.15 -9.51
CA ASP A 38 -4.65 -9.29 -9.67
C ASP A 38 -5.20 -8.16 -10.54
N GLN A 39 -6.22 -8.46 -11.34
CA GLN A 39 -6.79 -7.53 -12.33
C GLN A 39 -7.25 -6.21 -11.68
N TYR A 40 -7.86 -6.28 -10.50
CA TYR A 40 -8.35 -5.07 -9.81
C TYR A 40 -7.23 -4.15 -9.31
N ILE A 41 -5.98 -4.66 -9.20
CA ILE A 41 -4.81 -3.87 -8.81
C ILE A 41 -4.08 -3.34 -10.06
N GLY A 42 -4.20 -4.01 -11.20
CA GLY A 42 -3.40 -3.75 -12.40
C GLY A 42 -3.40 -2.29 -12.83
N GLY A 43 -4.58 -1.67 -12.91
CA GLY A 43 -4.71 -0.26 -13.31
C GLY A 43 -3.95 0.74 -12.42
N LEU A 44 -3.62 0.36 -11.19
CA LEU A 44 -2.79 1.17 -10.30
C LEU A 44 -1.36 1.37 -10.84
N PHE A 45 -0.87 0.42 -11.63
CA PHE A 45 0.48 0.42 -12.20
C PHE A 45 0.53 0.81 -13.67
N ASP A 46 -0.59 1.27 -14.24
CA ASP A 46 -0.59 1.83 -15.58
C ASP A 46 0.34 3.04 -15.63
N GLN A 47 1.16 3.11 -16.69
CA GLN A 47 2.20 4.14 -16.86
C GLN A 47 3.25 4.18 -15.73
N HIS A 48 3.47 3.07 -15.02
CA HIS A 48 4.52 3.02 -13.99
C HIS A 48 5.90 3.11 -14.65
N PRO A 49 6.76 4.06 -14.24
CA PRO A 49 8.01 4.35 -14.95
C PRO A 49 9.05 3.23 -14.90
N ASP A 50 8.94 2.31 -13.94
CA ASP A 50 9.91 1.22 -13.73
C ASP A 50 9.33 -0.16 -14.06
N ILE A 51 8.14 -0.24 -14.66
CA ILE A 51 7.48 -1.49 -15.05
C ILE A 51 7.14 -1.41 -16.53
N ASP A 52 7.77 -2.27 -17.33
CA ASP A 52 7.57 -2.26 -18.79
C ASP A 52 6.24 -2.91 -19.18
N ARG A 53 5.75 -3.86 -18.37
CA ARG A 53 4.47 -4.52 -18.63
C ARG A 53 3.78 -5.01 -17.36
N VAL A 54 2.52 -4.69 -17.20
CA VAL A 54 1.63 -5.27 -16.18
C VAL A 54 0.88 -6.47 -16.77
N ILE A 55 0.93 -7.61 -16.08
CA ILE A 55 0.23 -8.84 -16.45
C ILE A 55 -0.80 -9.12 -15.37
N THR A 56 -2.08 -9.08 -15.72
CA THR A 56 -3.16 -9.23 -14.76
C THR A 56 -3.85 -10.58 -14.86
N PHE A 57 -4.38 -11.05 -13.73
CA PHE A 57 -5.23 -12.23 -13.65
C PHE A 57 -6.56 -11.84 -13.00
N SER A 58 -7.66 -12.15 -13.68
CA SER A 58 -9.01 -11.97 -13.14
C SER A 58 -9.35 -13.04 -12.11
N GLU A 59 -10.36 -12.80 -11.28
CA GLU A 59 -10.86 -13.79 -10.33
C GLU A 59 -11.36 -15.05 -11.07
N LYS A 60 -12.06 -14.88 -12.22
CA LYS A 60 -12.52 -16.00 -13.05
C LYS A 60 -11.36 -16.89 -13.52
N GLU A 61 -10.26 -16.27 -13.98
CA GLU A 61 -9.06 -17.01 -14.42
C GLU A 61 -8.40 -17.76 -13.26
N LYS A 62 -8.34 -17.16 -12.07
CA LYS A 62 -7.73 -17.78 -10.89
C LYS A 62 -8.56 -18.93 -10.29
N HIS A 63 -9.89 -18.85 -10.39
CA HIS A 63 -10.78 -19.92 -9.91
C HIS A 63 -10.80 -21.15 -10.82
N SER A 64 -10.48 -20.99 -12.11
CA SER A 64 -10.38 -22.10 -13.05
C SER A 64 -8.94 -22.59 -13.15
N PHE A 65 -8.65 -23.74 -12.54
CA PHE A 65 -7.30 -24.31 -12.53
C PHE A 65 -6.69 -24.46 -13.94
N PHE A 66 -7.45 -24.98 -14.90
CA PHE A 66 -6.97 -25.17 -16.28
C PHE A 66 -6.74 -23.85 -17.01
N ILE A 67 -7.61 -22.86 -16.85
CA ILE A 67 -7.45 -21.53 -17.48
C ILE A 67 -6.23 -20.85 -16.86
N TYR A 68 -6.08 -20.92 -15.55
CA TYR A 68 -4.95 -20.35 -14.81
C TYR A 68 -3.63 -20.94 -15.28
N LEU A 69 -3.49 -22.27 -15.30
CA LEU A 69 -2.27 -22.95 -15.75
C LEU A 69 -1.95 -22.70 -17.21
N ARG A 70 -2.98 -22.73 -18.10
CA ARG A 70 -2.80 -22.46 -19.53
C ARG A 70 -2.29 -21.04 -19.77
N LYS A 71 -2.82 -20.06 -19.04
CA LYS A 71 -2.37 -18.65 -19.13
C LYS A 71 -0.93 -18.52 -18.68
N ILE A 72 -0.56 -19.08 -17.52
CA ILE A 72 0.83 -19.07 -17.03
C ILE A 72 1.76 -19.73 -18.03
N TRP A 73 1.43 -20.96 -18.46
CA TRP A 73 2.25 -21.70 -19.42
C TRP A 73 2.49 -20.88 -20.69
N ARG A 74 1.45 -20.25 -21.25
CA ARG A 74 1.55 -19.39 -22.44
C ARG A 74 2.50 -18.22 -22.21
N ILE A 75 2.36 -17.53 -21.08
CA ILE A 75 3.21 -16.39 -20.72
C ILE A 75 4.67 -16.86 -20.62
N MET A 76 4.93 -17.92 -19.87
CA MET A 76 6.30 -18.40 -19.63
C MET A 76 6.98 -18.92 -20.91
N ARG A 77 6.20 -19.54 -21.82
CA ARG A 77 6.73 -20.07 -23.07
C ARG A 77 7.04 -18.97 -24.10
N ILE A 78 6.24 -17.91 -24.15
CA ILE A 78 6.42 -16.81 -25.10
C ILE A 78 7.54 -15.86 -24.64
N GLU A 79 7.50 -15.47 -23.38
CA GLU A 79 8.31 -14.35 -22.88
C GLU A 79 9.75 -14.74 -22.49
N LYS A 80 9.99 -16.01 -22.16
CA LYS A 80 11.35 -16.57 -21.85
C LYS A 80 12.15 -15.71 -20.85
N TYR A 81 11.67 -15.60 -19.62
CA TYR A 81 12.32 -14.79 -18.59
C TYR A 81 13.66 -15.37 -18.13
N ASP A 82 14.66 -14.49 -17.96
CA ASP A 82 15.94 -14.81 -17.32
C ASP A 82 15.80 -15.00 -15.81
N VAL A 83 14.92 -14.20 -15.20
CA VAL A 83 14.71 -14.12 -13.75
C VAL A 83 13.22 -14.16 -13.42
N ILE A 84 12.86 -15.05 -12.51
CA ILE A 84 11.53 -15.11 -11.89
C ILE A 84 11.68 -14.76 -10.42
N ILE A 85 10.95 -13.75 -9.96
CA ILE A 85 10.89 -13.35 -8.55
C ILE A 85 9.47 -13.59 -8.05
N ASP A 86 9.27 -14.68 -7.31
CA ASP A 86 8.01 -14.97 -6.64
C ASP A 86 7.97 -14.28 -5.26
N ALA A 87 7.55 -13.01 -5.27
CA ALA A 87 7.45 -12.17 -4.06
C ALA A 87 6.32 -12.61 -3.11
N ARG A 88 5.58 -13.67 -3.44
CA ARG A 88 4.54 -14.24 -2.60
C ARG A 88 4.89 -15.64 -2.09
N SER A 89 5.52 -16.45 -2.94
CA SER A 89 5.98 -17.81 -2.64
C SER A 89 4.88 -18.70 -2.04
N THR A 90 3.81 -18.90 -2.83
CA THR A 90 2.68 -19.76 -2.49
C THR A 90 2.50 -20.88 -3.50
N ILE A 91 1.69 -21.90 -3.17
CA ILE A 91 1.35 -23.00 -4.08
C ILE A 91 0.78 -22.45 -5.40
N ASN A 92 -0.06 -21.42 -5.35
CA ASN A 92 -0.65 -20.84 -6.55
C ASN A 92 0.39 -20.12 -7.44
N THR A 93 1.43 -19.54 -6.86
CA THR A 93 2.46 -18.81 -7.62
C THR A 93 3.62 -19.70 -8.08
N MET A 94 3.79 -20.88 -7.49
CA MET A 94 4.88 -21.79 -7.87
C MET A 94 4.87 -22.22 -9.34
N CYS A 95 3.69 -22.22 -9.98
CA CYS A 95 3.53 -22.62 -11.38
C CYS A 95 4.33 -21.73 -12.34
N PHE A 96 4.53 -20.46 -12.03
CA PHE A 96 5.40 -19.58 -12.82
C PHE A 96 6.84 -20.10 -12.85
N SER A 97 7.37 -20.52 -11.71
CA SER A 97 8.71 -21.08 -11.63
C SER A 97 8.80 -22.49 -12.21
N LEU A 98 7.76 -23.32 -12.08
CA LEU A 98 7.70 -24.66 -12.66
C LEU A 98 7.72 -24.62 -14.19
N PHE A 99 6.98 -23.71 -14.82
CA PHE A 99 6.96 -23.56 -16.27
C PHE A 99 8.16 -22.79 -16.83
N SER A 100 9.11 -22.40 -15.99
CA SER A 100 10.34 -21.70 -16.36
C SER A 100 11.62 -22.39 -15.84
N MET A 101 11.66 -23.70 -15.85
CA MET A 101 12.82 -24.45 -15.35
C MET A 101 14.13 -24.10 -16.06
N GLY A 102 14.08 -23.58 -17.28
CA GLY A 102 15.22 -23.04 -18.03
C GLY A 102 15.68 -21.65 -17.58
N SER A 103 14.90 -20.91 -16.77
CA SER A 103 15.31 -19.61 -16.25
C SER A 103 16.48 -19.75 -15.27
N LYS A 104 17.50 -18.89 -15.46
CA LYS A 104 18.73 -18.91 -14.66
C LYS A 104 18.46 -18.67 -13.17
N TYR A 105 17.52 -17.76 -12.86
CA TYR A 105 17.16 -17.40 -11.50
C TYR A 105 15.66 -17.57 -11.27
N ARG A 106 15.31 -18.51 -10.40
CA ARG A 106 13.95 -18.68 -9.87
C ARG A 106 14.01 -18.42 -8.37
N ILE A 107 13.65 -17.22 -7.99
CA ILE A 107 13.87 -16.66 -6.64
C ILE A 107 12.53 -16.61 -5.91
N GLY A 108 12.51 -17.03 -4.66
CA GLY A 108 11.35 -16.90 -3.78
C GLY A 108 11.73 -17.09 -2.32
N PHE A 109 10.76 -16.91 -1.42
CA PHE A 109 10.98 -17.12 0.00
C PHE A 109 11.13 -18.61 0.34
N LYS A 110 11.93 -18.90 1.34
CA LYS A 110 12.18 -20.25 1.84
C LYS A 110 10.89 -20.84 2.44
N LYS A 111 10.32 -21.80 1.72
CA LYS A 111 9.19 -22.63 2.16
C LYS A 111 9.53 -24.09 1.90
N SER A 112 9.12 -24.99 2.81
CA SER A 112 9.43 -26.42 2.70
C SER A 112 8.91 -27.04 1.39
N TYR A 113 7.68 -26.71 1.02
CA TYR A 113 6.98 -27.20 -0.18
C TYR A 113 7.48 -26.58 -1.50
N LEU A 114 8.34 -25.56 -1.46
CA LEU A 114 8.93 -24.93 -2.65
C LEU A 114 10.40 -25.32 -2.86
N LYS A 115 10.88 -26.37 -2.18
CA LYS A 115 12.29 -26.78 -2.18
C LYS A 115 12.87 -27.02 -3.58
N TYR A 116 12.09 -27.59 -4.49
CA TYR A 116 12.55 -27.96 -5.84
C TYR A 116 12.10 -26.97 -6.92
N VAL A 117 11.31 -25.98 -6.57
CA VAL A 117 10.74 -25.01 -7.50
C VAL A 117 11.65 -23.80 -7.67
N HIS A 118 12.07 -23.20 -6.56
CA HIS A 118 13.00 -22.08 -6.57
C HIS A 118 14.44 -22.59 -6.41
N ASN A 119 15.34 -22.18 -7.31
CA ASN A 119 16.78 -22.48 -7.18
C ASN A 119 17.50 -21.49 -6.24
N TYR A 120 16.86 -20.35 -5.93
CA TYR A 120 17.29 -19.41 -4.90
C TYR A 120 16.16 -19.20 -3.89
N ARG A 121 16.37 -19.62 -2.66
CA ARG A 121 15.37 -19.53 -1.58
C ARG A 121 15.88 -18.60 -0.48
N ILE A 122 15.15 -17.50 -0.30
CA ILE A 122 15.53 -16.43 0.64
C ILE A 122 14.88 -16.69 2.00
N ASP A 123 15.68 -16.77 3.03
CA ASP A 123 15.21 -16.81 4.40
C ASP A 123 15.00 -15.37 4.90
N SER A 124 13.75 -15.02 5.18
CA SER A 124 13.36 -13.69 5.65
C SER A 124 12.99 -13.65 7.13
N SER A 125 13.24 -14.73 7.88
CA SER A 125 12.81 -14.88 9.28
C SER A 125 13.38 -13.82 10.23
N GLN A 126 14.53 -13.25 9.90
CA GLN A 126 15.22 -12.23 10.71
C GLN A 126 15.01 -10.80 10.19
N ILE A 127 14.20 -10.62 9.16
CA ILE A 127 14.00 -9.32 8.51
C ILE A 127 12.69 -8.72 9.01
N ILE A 128 12.74 -7.54 9.60
CA ILE A 128 11.57 -6.90 10.22
C ILE A 128 10.77 -6.11 9.18
N GLY A 129 11.41 -5.26 8.38
CA GLY A 129 10.72 -4.38 7.44
C GLY A 129 10.22 -5.11 6.20
N TYR A 130 9.03 -4.75 5.72
CA TYR A 130 8.45 -5.36 4.51
C TYR A 130 9.28 -5.05 3.25
N ILE A 131 9.67 -3.78 3.07
CA ILE A 131 10.50 -3.36 1.93
C ILE A 131 11.84 -4.07 1.95
N GLU A 132 12.48 -4.16 3.13
CA GLU A 132 13.71 -4.89 3.36
C GLU A 132 13.59 -6.35 2.94
N CYS A 133 12.50 -6.97 3.35
CA CYS A 133 12.19 -8.36 2.99
C CYS A 133 12.08 -8.53 1.47
N MET A 134 11.42 -7.60 0.77
CA MET A 134 11.32 -7.64 -0.70
C MET A 134 12.68 -7.46 -1.37
N HIS A 135 13.54 -6.56 -0.87
CA HIS A 135 14.87 -6.33 -1.45
C HIS A 135 15.81 -7.54 -1.28
N GLU A 136 15.64 -8.35 -0.24
CA GLU A 136 16.43 -9.59 -0.11
C GLU A 136 16.20 -10.58 -1.25
N LEU A 137 15.06 -10.50 -1.93
CA LEU A 137 14.83 -11.29 -3.14
C LEU A 137 15.79 -10.93 -4.28
N LEU A 138 16.42 -9.76 -4.24
CA LEU A 138 17.43 -9.35 -5.23
C LEU A 138 18.84 -9.87 -4.90
N ARG A 139 19.09 -10.39 -3.69
CA ARG A 139 20.42 -10.87 -3.25
C ARG A 139 21.09 -11.86 -4.21
N PRO A 140 20.39 -12.82 -4.84
CA PRO A 140 21.01 -13.72 -5.80
C PRO A 140 21.60 -13.02 -7.04
N LEU A 141 21.11 -11.83 -7.37
CA LEU A 141 21.55 -11.03 -8.50
C LEU A 141 22.72 -10.08 -8.17
N SER A 142 23.11 -9.98 -6.89
CA SER A 142 24.18 -9.05 -6.42
C SER A 142 25.56 -9.39 -6.96
N LYS A 143 25.77 -10.60 -7.48
CA LYS A 143 27.02 -10.95 -8.19
C LYS A 143 27.15 -10.24 -9.54
N LYS A 144 26.03 -9.85 -10.15
CA LYS A 144 25.98 -9.21 -11.47
C LYS A 144 25.70 -7.72 -11.39
N TYR A 145 24.89 -7.30 -10.43
CA TYR A 145 24.42 -5.92 -10.27
C TYR A 145 24.72 -5.40 -8.86
N LYS A 146 25.19 -4.16 -8.80
CA LYS A 146 25.32 -3.43 -7.54
C LYS A 146 24.00 -2.72 -7.24
N PHE A 147 23.23 -3.24 -6.32
CA PHE A 147 21.97 -2.63 -5.91
C PHE A 147 22.18 -1.55 -4.85
N VAL A 148 21.61 -0.39 -5.09
CA VAL A 148 21.37 0.61 -4.05
C VAL A 148 19.93 0.42 -3.61
N LYS A 149 19.74 0.01 -2.35
CA LYS A 149 18.42 -0.26 -1.80
C LYS A 149 17.56 1.00 -1.87
N SER A 150 16.46 0.92 -2.57
CA SER A 150 15.51 2.01 -2.68
C SER A 150 14.35 1.78 -1.72
N ASP A 151 14.24 2.61 -0.68
CA ASP A 151 13.03 2.67 0.17
C ASP A 151 11.88 3.39 -0.57
N TYR A 152 12.15 3.83 -1.78
CA TYR A 152 11.22 4.57 -2.62
C TYR A 152 10.45 3.61 -3.53
N PHE A 153 9.15 3.65 -3.38
CA PHE A 153 8.18 3.03 -4.27
C PHE A 153 7.28 4.13 -4.81
N ARG A 154 6.91 4.04 -6.08
CA ARG A 154 6.15 5.08 -6.75
C ARG A 154 5.03 4.48 -7.59
N LEU A 155 4.06 5.30 -7.94
CA LEU A 155 3.00 4.97 -8.88
C LEU A 155 3.09 5.94 -10.06
N GLY A 156 2.69 5.48 -11.22
CA GLY A 156 2.49 6.36 -12.36
C GLY A 156 1.35 7.33 -12.06
N ASN A 157 1.62 8.63 -12.21
CA ASN A 157 0.60 9.67 -12.10
C ASN A 157 0.44 10.33 -13.47
N ASN A 158 -0.79 10.34 -13.97
CA ASN A 158 -1.12 11.05 -15.20
C ASN A 158 -1.61 12.45 -14.83
N ASP A 159 -0.93 13.47 -15.32
CA ASP A 159 -1.29 14.87 -15.03
C ASP A 159 -2.67 15.25 -15.57
N GLU A 160 -3.11 14.69 -16.70
CA GLU A 160 -4.44 14.95 -17.24
C GLU A 160 -5.52 14.38 -16.31
N GLU A 161 -5.37 13.12 -15.87
CA GLU A 161 -6.29 12.49 -14.92
C GLU A 161 -6.32 13.24 -13.59
N ARG A 162 -5.15 13.63 -13.08
CA ARG A 162 -5.01 14.40 -11.84
C ARG A 162 -5.73 15.75 -11.95
N LEU A 163 -5.51 16.49 -13.02
CA LEU A 163 -6.12 17.80 -13.24
C LEU A 163 -7.64 17.70 -13.44
N ALA A 164 -8.10 16.69 -14.20
CA ALA A 164 -9.53 16.43 -14.37
C ALA A 164 -10.22 16.14 -13.02
N PHE A 165 -9.57 15.33 -12.17
CA PHE A 165 -10.07 15.01 -10.84
C PHE A 165 -10.05 16.26 -9.93
N ARG A 166 -8.99 17.08 -9.99
CA ARG A 166 -8.89 18.35 -9.27
C ARG A 166 -10.05 19.29 -9.61
N TYR A 167 -10.37 19.41 -10.90
CA TYR A 167 -11.51 20.21 -11.35
C TYR A 167 -12.84 19.70 -10.77
N SER A 168 -13.04 18.39 -10.73
CA SER A 168 -14.21 17.78 -10.11
C SER A 168 -14.29 18.06 -8.61
N MET A 169 -13.16 18.02 -7.91
CA MET A 169 -13.08 18.38 -6.49
C MET A 169 -13.42 19.86 -6.25
N GLN A 170 -12.93 20.77 -7.10
CA GLN A 170 -13.27 22.20 -7.02
C GLN A 170 -14.77 22.44 -7.24
N LYS A 171 -15.37 21.75 -8.22
CA LYS A 171 -16.84 21.83 -8.43
C LYS A 171 -17.64 21.30 -7.24
N ALA A 172 -17.10 20.34 -6.50
CA ALA A 172 -17.70 19.82 -5.28
C ALA A 172 -17.50 20.74 -4.07
N GLY A 173 -16.78 21.87 -4.22
CA GLY A 173 -16.59 22.87 -3.17
C GLY A 173 -15.22 22.81 -2.44
N ILE A 174 -14.28 21.99 -2.88
CA ILE A 174 -12.93 21.97 -2.29
C ILE A 174 -12.18 23.25 -2.62
N ASP A 175 -11.74 23.96 -1.59
CA ASP A 175 -10.80 25.08 -1.65
C ASP A 175 -9.36 24.56 -1.40
N PHE A 176 -8.55 24.55 -2.43
CA PHE A 176 -7.16 24.07 -2.35
C PHE A 176 -6.19 25.05 -1.66
N ASN A 177 -6.66 26.21 -1.20
CA ASN A 177 -5.89 27.09 -0.31
C ASN A 177 -5.95 26.59 1.14
N LYS A 178 -6.95 25.77 1.48
CA LYS A 178 -7.10 25.11 2.77
C LYS A 178 -6.39 23.77 2.80
N LEU A 179 -6.21 23.19 3.99
CA LEU A 179 -5.68 21.83 4.16
C LEU A 179 -6.72 20.81 3.68
N VAL A 180 -6.41 20.08 2.61
CA VAL A 180 -7.25 18.99 2.09
C VAL A 180 -6.68 17.65 2.56
N VAL A 181 -7.47 16.90 3.35
CA VAL A 181 -7.08 15.61 3.94
C VAL A 181 -7.92 14.48 3.36
N CYS A 182 -7.26 13.48 2.77
CA CYS A 182 -7.92 12.22 2.44
C CYS A 182 -7.99 11.35 3.70
N CYS A 183 -9.19 10.98 4.13
CA CYS A 183 -9.44 10.28 5.38
C CYS A 183 -9.89 8.83 5.15
N ALA A 184 -9.10 7.84 5.60
CA ALA A 184 -9.50 6.43 5.65
C ALA A 184 -10.21 6.14 6.99
N VAL A 185 -11.46 6.56 7.11
CA VAL A 185 -12.24 6.46 8.37
C VAL A 185 -12.66 5.03 8.69
N ALA A 186 -12.80 4.18 7.68
CA ALA A 186 -13.19 2.78 7.81
C ALA A 186 -12.18 1.84 7.15
N THR A 187 -12.31 0.55 7.42
CA THR A 187 -11.55 -0.52 6.78
C THR A 187 -12.47 -1.70 6.43
N ARG A 188 -12.10 -2.48 5.40
CA ARG A 188 -12.83 -3.69 4.99
C ARG A 188 -13.05 -4.70 6.12
N LEU A 189 -12.22 -4.70 7.13
CA LEU A 189 -12.32 -5.57 8.29
C LEU A 189 -12.68 -4.71 9.52
N PRO A 190 -13.94 -4.68 9.96
CA PRO A 190 -14.43 -3.75 10.98
C PRO A 190 -13.59 -3.74 12.27
N TYR A 191 -13.09 -4.91 12.69
CA TYR A 191 -12.25 -5.01 13.90
C TYR A 191 -10.90 -4.25 13.79
N LYS A 192 -10.49 -3.81 12.57
CA LYS A 192 -9.30 -3.00 12.35
C LYS A 192 -9.59 -1.50 12.36
N CYS A 193 -10.85 -1.12 12.37
CA CYS A 193 -11.20 0.29 12.56
C CYS A 193 -10.85 0.72 13.96
N TRP A 194 -10.21 1.88 14.07
CA TRP A 194 -10.03 2.52 15.35
C TRP A 194 -11.39 2.90 15.93
N ASP A 195 -11.45 3.09 17.25
CA ASP A 195 -12.66 3.43 17.95
C ASP A 195 -13.40 4.60 17.31
N PHE A 196 -14.73 4.49 17.22
CA PHE A 196 -15.59 5.41 16.49
C PHE A 196 -15.55 6.83 17.06
N GLU A 197 -15.69 6.97 18.39
CA GLU A 197 -15.70 8.27 19.06
C GLU A 197 -14.31 8.91 19.00
N LYS A 198 -13.27 8.14 19.18
CA LYS A 198 -11.90 8.64 19.06
C LYS A 198 -11.56 9.12 17.63
N MET A 199 -12.08 8.41 16.61
CA MET A 199 -11.95 8.85 15.22
C MET A 199 -12.69 10.18 15.02
N LYS A 200 -13.94 10.28 15.48
CA LYS A 200 -14.75 11.50 15.43
C LYS A 200 -14.05 12.69 16.07
N ASP A 201 -13.56 12.51 17.31
CA ASP A 201 -12.86 13.58 18.03
C ASP A 201 -11.58 14.03 17.32
N THR A 202 -10.86 13.10 16.70
CA THR A 202 -9.63 13.43 15.95
C THR A 202 -9.95 14.17 14.64
N LEU A 203 -11.04 13.82 13.97
CA LEU A 203 -11.49 14.54 12.76
C LEU A 203 -11.97 15.95 13.11
N ASN A 204 -12.72 16.12 14.20
CA ASN A 204 -13.10 17.43 14.74
C ASN A 204 -11.87 18.29 15.07
N PHE A 205 -10.85 17.69 15.68
CA PHE A 205 -9.57 18.38 15.92
C PHE A 205 -8.93 18.89 14.62
N LEU A 206 -8.94 18.10 13.51
CA LEU A 206 -8.41 18.56 12.23
C LEU A 206 -9.21 19.74 11.65
N ILE A 207 -10.53 19.72 11.78
CA ILE A 207 -11.40 20.82 11.34
C ILE A 207 -11.15 22.07 12.17
N THR A 208 -11.21 21.98 13.49
CA THR A 208 -11.15 23.14 14.40
C THR A 208 -9.77 23.79 14.45
N GLU A 209 -8.70 22.99 14.47
CA GLU A 209 -7.33 23.54 14.63
C GLU A 209 -6.65 23.91 13.31
N TYR A 210 -7.10 23.34 12.18
CA TYR A 210 -6.44 23.51 10.89
C TYR A 210 -7.36 24.01 9.78
N ASP A 211 -8.63 24.23 10.06
CA ASP A 211 -9.65 24.54 9.03
C ASP A 211 -9.59 23.54 7.86
N ALA A 212 -9.41 22.25 8.21
CA ALA A 212 -9.15 21.19 7.24
C ALA A 212 -10.43 20.75 6.54
N GLN A 213 -10.33 20.52 5.24
CA GLN A 213 -11.37 19.89 4.43
C GLN A 213 -11.10 18.39 4.36
N LEU A 214 -12.05 17.58 4.80
CA LEU A 214 -11.90 16.13 4.96
C LEU A 214 -12.66 15.40 3.86
N ILE A 215 -11.95 14.60 3.06
CA ILE A 215 -12.57 13.72 2.07
C ILE A 215 -12.63 12.32 2.65
N PHE A 216 -13.84 11.81 2.93
CA PHE A 216 -14.01 10.46 3.46
C PHE A 216 -13.85 9.43 2.33
N ASN A 217 -12.76 8.67 2.38
CA ASN A 217 -12.52 7.57 1.46
C ASN A 217 -13.07 6.26 2.03
N PHE A 218 -13.89 5.59 1.25
CA PHE A 218 -14.45 4.28 1.58
C PHE A 218 -14.71 3.45 0.31
N ASN A 219 -14.73 2.12 0.47
CA ASN A 219 -15.01 1.19 -0.62
C ASN A 219 -15.92 0.05 -0.13
N GLY A 220 -17.04 -0.15 -0.84
CA GLY A 220 -18.05 -1.13 -0.47
C GLY A 220 -19.08 -0.61 0.53
N GLU A 221 -20.17 -1.37 0.69
CA GLU A 221 -21.34 -0.88 1.46
C GLU A 221 -21.07 -0.79 2.97
N GLU A 222 -20.30 -1.70 3.55
CA GLU A 222 -20.01 -1.68 4.99
C GLU A 222 -19.21 -0.43 5.38
N GLU A 223 -18.15 -0.11 4.62
CA GLU A 223 -17.37 1.10 4.86
C GLU A 223 -18.20 2.37 4.61
N LYS A 224 -19.08 2.34 3.60
CA LYS A 224 -19.99 3.45 3.29
C LYS A 224 -21.00 3.71 4.43
N ILE A 225 -21.57 2.66 5.00
CA ILE A 225 -22.49 2.77 6.16
C ILE A 225 -21.74 3.42 7.33
N TYR A 226 -20.53 2.96 7.63
CA TYR A 226 -19.71 3.51 8.69
C TYR A 226 -19.40 5.01 8.45
N ALA A 227 -18.93 5.35 7.25
CA ALA A 227 -18.58 6.72 6.89
C ALA A 227 -19.79 7.68 6.95
N LYS A 228 -20.96 7.22 6.49
CA LYS A 228 -22.20 8.00 6.57
C LYS A 228 -22.67 8.20 8.02
N LYS A 229 -22.56 7.15 8.85
CA LYS A 229 -22.86 7.27 10.28
C LYS A 229 -21.95 8.31 10.93
N LEU A 230 -20.65 8.23 10.67
CA LEU A 230 -19.67 9.18 11.22
C LEU A 230 -19.96 10.61 10.76
N TYR A 231 -20.26 10.83 9.48
CA TYR A 231 -20.64 12.12 8.93
C TYR A 231 -21.90 12.70 9.61
N SER A 232 -22.94 11.86 9.79
CA SER A 232 -24.17 12.27 10.49
C SER A 232 -23.93 12.62 11.96
N GLU A 233 -23.07 11.88 12.66
CA GLU A 233 -22.73 12.17 14.06
C GLU A 233 -21.75 13.34 14.25
N MET A 234 -21.23 13.87 13.14
CA MET A 234 -20.49 15.13 13.06
C MET A 234 -21.37 16.26 12.50
N ASP A 235 -22.70 16.20 12.70
CA ASP A 235 -23.70 17.21 12.32
C ASP A 235 -23.67 17.58 10.82
N ASN A 236 -23.23 16.65 9.96
CA ASN A 236 -23.01 16.87 8.54
C ASN A 236 -22.13 18.11 8.26
N ASP A 237 -21.05 18.24 9.02
CA ASP A 237 -20.13 19.39 8.96
C ASP A 237 -19.74 19.73 7.50
N PRO A 238 -19.83 20.99 7.07
CA PRO A 238 -19.55 21.41 5.69
C PRO A 238 -18.07 21.24 5.30
N HIS A 239 -17.17 20.98 6.22
CA HIS A 239 -15.77 20.65 5.92
C HIS A 239 -15.60 19.17 5.48
N ILE A 240 -16.66 18.36 5.57
CA ILE A 240 -16.59 16.92 5.22
C ILE A 240 -17.22 16.68 3.84
N PHE A 241 -16.43 16.15 2.94
CA PHE A 241 -16.81 15.83 1.55
C PHE A 241 -16.95 14.31 1.39
N ILE A 242 -18.15 13.79 1.65
CA ILE A 242 -18.45 12.36 1.59
C ILE A 242 -18.83 11.91 0.16
N ASP A 243 -19.21 12.84 -0.71
CA ASP A 243 -19.65 12.53 -2.07
C ASP A 243 -18.51 12.58 -3.11
N ILE A 244 -17.33 13.03 -2.74
CA ILE A 244 -16.14 12.94 -3.59
C ILE A 244 -15.63 11.49 -3.55
N LYS A 245 -15.91 10.72 -4.62
CA LYS A 245 -15.63 9.29 -4.68
C LYS A 245 -14.64 8.94 -5.78
N ALA A 246 -13.75 8.01 -5.48
CA ALA A 246 -12.96 7.30 -6.47
C ALA A 246 -13.70 6.02 -6.89
N ASN A 247 -13.98 5.86 -8.17
CA ASN A 247 -14.69 4.68 -8.69
C ASN A 247 -13.75 3.51 -9.01
N SER A 248 -12.45 3.78 -9.02
CA SER A 248 -11.40 2.81 -9.26
C SER A 248 -10.15 3.14 -8.42
N LEU A 249 -9.21 2.19 -8.34
CA LEU A 249 -7.91 2.48 -7.73
C LEU A 249 -7.13 3.56 -8.50
N ARG A 250 -7.36 3.69 -9.81
CA ARG A 250 -6.76 4.73 -10.64
C ARG A 250 -7.33 6.11 -10.30
N ASP A 251 -8.67 6.21 -10.15
CA ASP A 251 -9.31 7.44 -9.67
C ASP A 251 -8.83 7.80 -8.28
N PHE A 252 -8.60 6.80 -7.42
CA PHE A 252 -8.07 7.05 -6.07
C PHE A 252 -6.64 7.63 -6.10
N VAL A 253 -5.80 7.21 -7.03
CA VAL A 253 -4.50 7.85 -7.27
C VAL A 253 -4.68 9.32 -7.61
N SER A 254 -5.60 9.64 -8.53
CA SER A 254 -5.88 11.00 -8.96
C SER A 254 -6.46 11.86 -7.83
N LEU A 255 -7.38 11.29 -7.02
CA LEU A 255 -7.92 11.94 -5.83
C LEU A 255 -6.82 12.29 -4.84
N VAL A 256 -6.05 11.29 -4.40
CA VAL A 256 -5.03 11.45 -3.37
C VAL A 256 -3.90 12.38 -3.83
N SER A 257 -3.54 12.35 -5.12
CA SER A 257 -2.54 13.25 -5.71
C SER A 257 -2.91 14.74 -5.59
N ASN A 258 -4.19 15.06 -5.37
CA ASN A 258 -4.67 16.40 -5.14
C ASN A 258 -4.86 16.73 -3.65
N CYS A 259 -4.67 15.76 -2.75
CA CYS A 259 -4.75 16.01 -1.31
C CYS A 259 -3.40 16.48 -0.76
N HIS A 260 -3.45 17.21 0.34
CA HIS A 260 -2.27 17.72 1.04
C HIS A 260 -1.76 16.73 2.09
N PHE A 261 -2.64 15.90 2.64
CA PHE A 261 -2.34 14.97 3.71
C PHE A 261 -3.25 13.74 3.63
N PHE A 262 -2.78 12.63 4.17
CA PHE A 262 -3.60 11.43 4.38
C PHE A 262 -3.66 11.11 5.88
N PHE A 263 -4.89 10.86 6.38
CA PHE A 263 -5.11 10.45 7.76
C PHE A 263 -6.07 9.26 7.84
N GLY A 264 -5.90 8.37 8.79
CA GLY A 264 -6.89 7.34 9.13
C GLY A 264 -6.32 5.97 9.44
N ASN A 265 -7.15 4.95 9.30
CA ASN A 265 -6.79 3.58 9.60
C ASN A 265 -5.72 3.04 8.62
N GLU A 266 -4.85 2.17 9.13
CA GLU A 266 -3.84 1.46 8.33
C GLU A 266 -4.50 0.60 7.24
N GLY A 267 -3.98 0.68 6.00
CA GLY A 267 -4.49 -0.09 4.87
C GLY A 267 -3.89 0.31 3.53
N GLY A 268 -4.45 -0.25 2.45
CA GLY A 268 -4.02 0.01 1.07
C GLY A 268 -3.96 1.49 0.69
N PRO A 269 -4.96 2.32 1.04
CA PRO A 269 -4.97 3.76 0.75
C PRO A 269 -3.73 4.51 1.27
N ARG A 270 -3.24 4.17 2.46
CA ARG A 270 -2.02 4.76 3.02
C ARG A 270 -0.79 4.47 2.13
N HIS A 271 -0.64 3.25 1.65
CA HIS A 271 0.50 2.89 0.79
C HIS A 271 0.45 3.61 -0.56
N ILE A 272 -0.74 3.83 -1.11
CA ILE A 272 -0.93 4.65 -2.32
C ILE A 272 -0.51 6.09 -2.04
N SER A 273 -0.95 6.68 -0.93
CA SER A 273 -0.58 8.05 -0.53
C SER A 273 0.94 8.20 -0.42
N GLN A 274 1.63 7.23 0.19
CA GLN A 274 3.09 7.23 0.30
C GLN A 274 3.78 7.11 -1.06
N ALA A 275 3.27 6.26 -1.97
CA ALA A 275 3.81 6.11 -3.32
C ALA A 275 3.68 7.39 -4.16
N LEU A 276 2.71 8.23 -3.83
CA LEU A 276 2.48 9.55 -4.41
C LEU A 276 3.21 10.69 -3.66
N LYS A 277 4.01 10.35 -2.66
CA LYS A 277 4.71 11.30 -1.77
C LYS A 277 3.78 12.24 -0.98
N ILE A 278 2.54 11.82 -0.76
CA ILE A 278 1.62 12.57 0.08
C ILE A 278 1.93 12.27 1.55
N PRO A 279 2.21 13.28 2.36
CA PRO A 279 2.44 13.11 3.79
C PRO A 279 1.26 12.39 4.44
N SER A 280 1.56 11.48 5.35
CA SER A 280 0.52 10.62 5.92
C SER A 280 0.73 10.31 7.39
N PHE A 281 -0.38 10.14 8.10
CA PHE A 281 -0.39 9.59 9.45
C PHE A 281 -1.46 8.50 9.56
N ALA A 282 -1.09 7.31 10.05
CA ALA A 282 -2.00 6.19 10.13
C ALA A 282 -2.07 5.56 11.51
N ILE A 283 -3.24 5.01 11.84
CA ILE A 283 -3.52 4.28 13.06
C ILE A 283 -3.43 2.79 12.77
N PHE A 284 -2.51 2.13 13.43
CA PHE A 284 -2.20 0.72 13.26
C PHE A 284 -2.93 -0.12 14.30
N PRO A 285 -3.72 -1.10 13.89
CA PRO A 285 -4.41 -1.97 14.82
C PRO A 285 -3.44 -2.96 15.50
N PRO A 286 -3.85 -3.60 16.61
CA PRO A 286 -3.07 -4.65 17.26
C PRO A 286 -2.64 -5.75 16.29
N GLY A 287 -1.40 -6.22 16.41
CA GLY A 287 -0.81 -7.23 15.54
C GLY A 287 -0.25 -6.71 14.21
N ILE A 288 -0.39 -5.41 13.92
CA ILE A 288 0.24 -4.77 12.76
C ILE A 288 1.24 -3.73 13.27
N SER A 289 2.53 -3.99 13.04
CA SER A 289 3.61 -3.15 13.57
C SER A 289 3.95 -1.99 12.62
N THR A 290 4.08 -0.79 13.17
CA THR A 290 4.63 0.38 12.49
C THR A 290 6.05 0.11 11.96
N LYS A 291 6.88 -0.62 12.74
CA LYS A 291 8.25 -1.01 12.35
C LYS A 291 8.31 -1.85 11.06
N VAL A 292 7.25 -2.62 10.78
CA VAL A 292 7.18 -3.47 9.58
C VAL A 292 6.70 -2.70 8.36
N TRP A 293 5.73 -1.81 8.53
CA TRP A 293 4.95 -1.27 7.43
C TRP A 293 5.21 0.20 7.11
N LEU A 294 5.86 0.96 8.00
CA LEU A 294 6.31 2.31 7.67
C LEU A 294 7.68 2.23 7.00
N PRO A 295 7.87 2.87 5.84
CA PRO A 295 9.16 2.87 5.18
C PRO A 295 10.14 3.79 5.94
N GLY A 296 11.26 3.23 6.30
CA GLY A 296 12.44 3.95 6.76
C GLY A 296 12.22 5.04 7.82
N LYS A 297 13.12 6.02 7.82
CA LYS A 297 13.07 7.20 8.72
C LYS A 297 12.45 8.42 8.04
N SER A 298 11.46 8.24 7.17
CA SER A 298 10.82 9.38 6.50
C SER A 298 10.04 10.22 7.50
N ILE A 299 10.30 11.52 7.48
CA ILE A 299 9.55 12.50 8.27
C ILE A 299 8.14 12.75 7.74
N LEU A 300 7.88 12.36 6.48
CA LEU A 300 6.59 12.55 5.81
C LEU A 300 5.55 11.51 6.21
N TYR A 301 6.00 10.34 6.71
CA TYR A 301 5.11 9.22 6.97
C TYR A 301 5.14 8.85 8.44
N GLY A 302 4.04 9.14 9.11
CA GLY A 302 3.85 8.84 10.52
C GLY A 302 2.81 7.75 10.75
N GLY A 303 2.76 7.30 11.98
CA GLY A 303 1.74 6.38 12.43
C GLY A 303 1.90 6.06 13.92
N ILE A 304 0.88 5.43 14.46
CA ILE A 304 0.85 4.96 15.84
C ILE A 304 0.16 3.60 15.91
N GLY A 305 0.78 2.66 16.59
CA GLY A 305 0.19 1.38 16.98
C GLY A 305 0.29 1.18 18.49
N PRO A 306 -0.34 0.14 19.04
CA PRO A 306 -0.28 -0.14 20.47
C PRO A 306 1.14 -0.22 21.03
N SER A 307 2.07 -0.82 20.29
CA SER A 307 3.48 -0.95 20.70
C SER A 307 4.24 0.38 20.75
N ASP A 308 3.75 1.41 20.06
CA ASP A 308 4.35 2.74 20.08
C ASP A 308 3.89 3.55 21.31
N VAL A 309 2.85 3.06 22.01
CA VAL A 309 2.33 3.62 23.26
C VAL A 309 2.85 2.82 24.45
N ASN A 310 2.66 1.52 24.43
CA ASN A 310 3.14 0.61 25.48
C ASN A 310 3.49 -0.76 24.88
N GLU A 311 4.79 -1.00 24.70
CA GLU A 311 5.29 -2.23 24.06
C GLU A 311 5.03 -3.47 24.92
N SER A 312 5.08 -3.35 26.26
CA SER A 312 4.85 -4.47 27.17
C SER A 312 3.39 -4.96 27.08
N ILE A 313 2.42 -4.06 27.18
CA ILE A 313 0.99 -4.41 27.08
C ILE A 313 0.64 -4.90 25.67
N ALA A 314 1.18 -4.26 24.64
CA ALA A 314 0.92 -4.64 23.26
C ALA A 314 1.35 -6.08 22.93
N ASN A 315 2.43 -6.56 23.56
CA ASN A 315 2.96 -7.91 23.35
C ASN A 315 2.46 -8.94 24.38
N ASP A 316 1.79 -8.52 25.43
CA ASP A 316 1.27 -9.42 26.47
C ASP A 316 0.00 -10.13 25.98
N ALA A 317 0.02 -11.46 25.98
CA ALA A 317 -1.11 -12.30 25.55
C ALA A 317 -2.33 -12.24 26.48
N THR A 318 -2.19 -11.76 27.70
CA THR A 318 -3.28 -11.62 28.69
C THR A 318 -4.24 -10.48 28.35
N PHE A 319 -3.79 -9.46 27.60
CA PHE A 319 -4.65 -8.36 27.17
C PHE A 319 -5.40 -8.72 25.89
N SER A 320 -6.68 -8.42 25.86
CA SER A 320 -7.53 -8.61 24.67
C SER A 320 -7.12 -7.65 23.53
N TYR A 321 -7.61 -7.96 22.32
CA TYR A 321 -7.40 -7.11 21.17
C TYR A 321 -7.87 -5.66 21.41
N ASP A 322 -9.07 -5.50 21.96
CA ASP A 322 -9.67 -4.19 22.24
C ASP A 322 -8.91 -3.43 23.33
N GLN A 323 -8.47 -4.11 24.38
CA GLN A 323 -7.64 -3.49 25.42
C GLN A 323 -6.33 -2.93 24.84
N LYS A 324 -5.69 -3.68 23.92
CA LYS A 324 -4.49 -3.22 23.23
C LYS A 324 -4.80 -2.05 22.30
N PHE A 325 -5.88 -2.10 21.55
CA PHE A 325 -6.24 -1.01 20.64
C PHE A 325 -6.63 0.26 21.40
N ASN A 326 -7.22 0.12 22.58
CA ASN A 326 -7.59 1.24 23.45
C ASN A 326 -6.38 1.99 24.07
N LEU A 327 -5.18 1.44 24.00
CA LEU A 327 -3.96 2.19 24.37
C LEU A 327 -3.79 3.44 23.51
N ILE A 328 -4.27 3.40 22.25
CA ILE A 328 -4.18 4.56 21.35
C ILE A 328 -5.30 5.53 21.70
N THR A 329 -4.95 6.62 22.39
CA THR A 329 -5.88 7.67 22.78
C THR A 329 -5.93 8.80 21.76
N VAL A 330 -6.99 9.63 21.80
CA VAL A 330 -7.12 10.84 20.98
C VAL A 330 -5.93 11.77 21.21
N ASN A 331 -5.50 11.93 22.46
CA ASN A 331 -4.38 12.81 22.81
C ASN A 331 -3.07 12.32 22.20
N GLU A 332 -2.78 11.02 22.24
CA GLU A 332 -1.61 10.43 21.57
C GLU A 332 -1.61 10.69 20.07
N VAL A 333 -2.76 10.50 19.41
CA VAL A 333 -2.91 10.72 17.98
C VAL A 333 -2.76 12.19 17.62
N THR A 334 -3.48 13.08 18.28
CA THR A 334 -3.47 14.53 17.97
C THR A 334 -2.11 15.16 18.23
N ASN A 335 -1.39 14.77 19.28
CA ASN A 335 -0.03 15.25 19.54
C ASN A 335 0.95 14.84 18.42
N ARG A 336 0.85 13.61 17.94
CA ARG A 336 1.69 13.13 16.83
C ARG A 336 1.28 13.74 15.48
N LEU A 337 -0.01 13.96 15.27
CA LEU A 337 -0.52 14.68 14.10
C LEU A 337 -0.01 16.13 14.04
N LYS A 338 -0.01 16.85 15.17
CA LYS A 338 0.57 18.21 15.26
C LYS A 338 2.02 18.23 14.77
N ILE A 339 2.81 17.24 15.19
CA ILE A 339 4.20 17.12 14.76
C ILE A 339 4.30 16.83 13.26
N SER A 340 3.50 15.91 12.76
CA SER A 340 3.49 15.53 11.33
C SER A 340 3.06 16.68 10.44
N LEU A 341 2.01 17.43 10.83
CA LEU A 341 1.50 18.57 10.08
C LEU A 341 2.44 19.79 10.14
N ARG A 342 3.14 20.02 11.27
CA ARG A 342 4.19 21.07 11.36
C ARG A 342 5.35 20.76 10.41
N ARG A 343 5.82 19.52 10.38
CA ARG A 343 6.90 19.08 9.48
C ARG A 343 6.49 19.26 8.03
N TRP A 344 5.28 18.90 7.67
CA TRP A 344 4.77 19.09 6.31
C TRP A 344 4.74 20.58 5.90
N LYS A 345 4.32 21.50 6.80
CA LYS A 345 4.33 22.96 6.53
C LYS A 345 5.75 23.51 6.28
N LEU A 346 6.79 22.90 6.82
CA LEU A 346 8.19 23.30 6.59
C LEU A 346 8.75 22.80 5.24
N TYR A 347 8.05 21.87 4.57
CA TYR A 347 8.44 21.29 3.28
C TYR A 347 7.64 21.86 2.10
N LYS A 348 6.65 22.72 2.33
CA LYS A 348 5.98 23.56 1.34
C LYS A 348 6.70 24.90 1.16
#